data_1fd043172892c6a95b56945fd6704c65
#
_entry.id   1fd043172892c6a95b56945fd6704c65
#
_cell.length_a   1.000
_cell.length_b   1.000
_cell.length_c   1.000
_cell.angle_alpha   90.00
_cell.angle_beta   90.00
_cell.angle_gamma   90.00
#
_symmetry.space_group_name_H-M   'P 1'
#
loop_
_entity.id
_entity.type
_entity.pdbx_description
1 polymer ?
#
loop_
_entity_poly.entity_id
_entity_poly.type
_entity_poly.pdbx_seq_one_letter_code
_entity_poly.pdbx_strand_id
1 'polypeptide(L)'
;MKDKITVSMFGQKRLSREGGIEIVVKELCTRMVQDGCQITCYNRSGHHVSGAEYDRKTEYKGICQKFVPTIERKGLAAVSSSFFAALCSAFGKYDVVHIHAEGPAFFSWLPKIFGKRVVVTIHGIDWKREKWKSGFGSKFIRQGEKNAVKYADEMIVLSKGVQDYFKDMYGRNTRFIPNGVNRPEVRKADLITDKFGLTKDSYILFLGRLVPEKGIRYLIEAFKNVKTNKKLVIAGGSSDTDSFTEELKELAKDDNRIIFTGFVQGQILDCLLYTSPSPR
;
A
#
# COMPACT_ATOMS: atom_id res chain seq x y z
N MET A 1 -23.72 8.83 -27.00
CA MET A 1 -22.66 9.02 -25.98
C MET A 1 -22.43 7.67 -25.31
N LYS A 2 -21.22 7.14 -25.30
CA LYS A 2 -20.94 5.93 -24.49
C LYS A 2 -21.22 6.27 -23.01
N ASP A 3 -22.09 5.50 -22.36
CA ASP A 3 -22.33 5.68 -20.94
C ASP A 3 -21.01 5.54 -20.19
N LYS A 4 -20.72 6.49 -19.29
CA LYS A 4 -19.48 6.47 -18.51
C LYS A 4 -19.52 5.28 -17.56
N ILE A 5 -18.47 4.46 -17.58
CA ILE A 5 -18.34 3.33 -16.66
C ILE A 5 -18.24 3.87 -15.23
N THR A 6 -19.09 3.38 -14.35
CA THR A 6 -19.14 3.74 -12.94
C THR A 6 -18.46 2.67 -12.09
N VAL A 7 -17.46 3.06 -11.30
CA VAL A 7 -16.65 2.13 -10.50
C VAL A 7 -16.66 2.52 -9.02
N SER A 8 -16.99 1.57 -8.16
CA SER A 8 -16.71 1.70 -6.73
C SER A 8 -15.38 1.01 -6.39
N MET A 9 -14.60 1.62 -5.51
CA MET A 9 -13.29 1.12 -5.13
C MET A 9 -13.12 1.13 -3.62
N PHE A 10 -12.64 0.00 -3.05
CA PHE A 10 -12.37 -0.12 -1.63
C PHE A 10 -11.29 -1.17 -1.31
N GLY A 11 -10.82 -1.18 -0.06
CA GLY A 11 -9.75 -2.05 0.43
C GLY A 11 -8.54 -1.25 0.93
N GLN A 12 -8.33 -0.04 0.40
CA GLN A 12 -7.40 0.93 0.96
C GLN A 12 -7.92 1.49 2.29
N LYS A 13 -7.02 2.04 3.10
CA LYS A 13 -7.42 2.78 4.30
C LYS A 13 -8.13 4.08 3.91
N ARG A 14 -7.43 4.89 3.14
CA ARG A 14 -7.90 6.19 2.68
C ARG A 14 -7.15 6.57 1.40
N LEU A 15 -7.71 7.44 0.57
CA LEU A 15 -7.05 7.96 -0.62
C LEU A 15 -5.96 8.97 -0.20
N SER A 16 -4.85 8.47 0.33
CA SER A 16 -3.72 9.23 0.85
C SER A 16 -2.41 8.78 0.22
N ARG A 17 -1.32 9.48 0.55
CA ARG A 17 0.03 9.09 0.10
C ARG A 17 0.68 8.00 0.95
N GLU A 18 0.05 7.58 2.02
CA GLU A 18 0.60 6.59 2.94
C GLU A 18 0.20 5.17 2.58
N GLY A 19 1.18 4.29 2.50
CA GLY A 19 0.98 2.88 2.18
C GLY A 19 1.01 2.56 0.69
N GLY A 20 1.45 1.34 0.37
CA GLY A 20 1.60 0.91 -1.03
C GLY A 20 0.27 0.78 -1.75
N ILE A 21 -0.76 0.26 -1.07
CA ILE A 21 -2.10 0.08 -1.66
C ILE A 21 -2.76 1.44 -1.90
N GLU A 22 -2.63 2.37 -0.96
CA GLU A 22 -3.19 3.71 -1.05
C GLU A 22 -2.64 4.47 -2.26
N ILE A 23 -1.34 4.40 -2.48
CA ILE A 23 -0.68 5.01 -3.65
C ILE A 23 -1.17 4.38 -4.95
N VAL A 24 -1.24 3.05 -5.00
CA VAL A 24 -1.74 2.34 -6.20
C VAL A 24 -3.18 2.73 -6.51
N VAL A 25 -4.05 2.73 -5.52
CA VAL A 25 -5.46 3.11 -5.70
C VAL A 25 -5.58 4.57 -6.17
N LYS A 26 -4.85 5.49 -5.55
CA LYS A 26 -4.84 6.90 -5.92
C LYS A 26 -4.40 7.10 -7.38
N GLU A 27 -3.27 6.51 -7.76
CA GLU A 27 -2.71 6.65 -9.11
C GLU A 27 -3.61 5.99 -10.16
N LEU A 28 -4.17 4.82 -9.86
CA LEU A 28 -5.10 4.12 -10.73
C LEU A 28 -6.39 4.93 -10.93
N CYS A 29 -7.03 5.35 -9.85
CA CYS A 29 -8.28 6.12 -9.90
C CYS A 29 -8.12 7.44 -10.65
N THR A 30 -7.01 8.15 -10.44
CA THR A 30 -6.74 9.42 -11.14
C THR A 30 -6.69 9.22 -12.65
N ARG A 31 -6.04 8.14 -13.13
CA ARG A 31 -5.97 7.82 -14.56
C ARG A 31 -7.32 7.35 -15.10
N MET A 32 -8.03 6.51 -14.36
CA MET A 32 -9.35 6.06 -14.78
C MET A 32 -10.36 7.23 -14.94
N VAL A 33 -10.25 8.25 -14.07
CA VAL A 33 -11.04 9.49 -14.23
C VAL A 33 -10.65 10.24 -15.51
N GLN A 34 -9.35 10.34 -15.81
CA GLN A 34 -8.86 10.94 -17.05
C GLN A 34 -9.36 10.18 -18.30
N ASP A 35 -9.49 8.85 -18.19
CA ASP A 35 -10.03 7.99 -19.24
C ASP A 35 -11.58 8.00 -19.29
N GLY A 36 -12.24 8.84 -18.50
CA GLY A 36 -13.67 9.08 -18.53
C GLY A 36 -14.51 8.22 -17.60
N CYS A 37 -13.91 7.41 -16.71
CA CYS A 37 -14.64 6.67 -15.71
C CYS A 37 -15.14 7.58 -14.57
N GLN A 38 -16.28 7.23 -13.97
CA GLN A 38 -16.76 7.82 -12.72
C GLN A 38 -16.36 6.94 -11.56
N ILE A 39 -15.48 7.45 -10.70
CA ILE A 39 -14.89 6.68 -9.60
C ILE A 39 -15.41 7.15 -8.26
N THR A 40 -15.87 6.19 -7.43
CA THR A 40 -16.16 6.40 -6.01
C THR A 40 -15.21 5.54 -5.16
N CYS A 41 -14.39 6.16 -4.33
CA CYS A 41 -13.56 5.48 -3.35
C CYS A 41 -14.24 5.47 -1.98
N TYR A 42 -14.41 4.29 -1.40
CA TYR A 42 -14.86 4.13 -0.03
C TYR A 42 -13.66 4.07 0.92
N ASN A 43 -13.55 5.06 1.78
CA ASN A 43 -12.45 5.26 2.71
C ASN A 43 -12.87 4.92 4.14
N ARG A 44 -11.92 4.52 4.98
CA ARG A 44 -12.15 4.36 6.41
C ARG A 44 -12.41 5.72 7.07
N SER A 45 -13.38 5.79 7.96
CA SER A 45 -13.49 6.88 8.94
C SER A 45 -12.55 6.62 10.11
N GLY A 46 -12.20 7.69 10.88
CA GLY A 46 -11.45 7.55 12.12
C GLY A 46 -10.15 8.34 12.18
N HIS A 47 -9.62 8.52 13.40
CA HIS A 47 -8.50 9.42 13.69
C HIS A 47 -7.12 8.81 13.37
N HIS A 48 -7.00 7.48 13.33
CA HIS A 48 -5.73 6.78 13.10
C HIS A 48 -5.37 6.59 11.63
N VAL A 49 -6.08 7.28 10.74
CA VAL A 49 -5.79 7.24 9.31
C VAL A 49 -5.08 8.54 8.94
N SER A 50 -3.82 8.42 8.58
CA SER A 50 -2.99 9.54 8.14
C SER A 50 -3.43 10.13 6.80
N GLY A 51 -3.03 11.38 6.54
CA GLY A 51 -3.38 12.10 5.33
C GLY A 51 -4.45 13.15 5.58
N ALA A 52 -4.21 14.04 6.57
CA ALA A 52 -5.13 15.11 6.97
C ALA A 52 -5.61 16.01 5.82
N GLU A 53 -4.80 16.17 4.79
CA GLU A 53 -5.16 16.93 3.59
C GLU A 53 -6.35 16.33 2.82
N TYR A 54 -6.63 15.02 3.02
CA TYR A 54 -7.73 14.29 2.39
C TYR A 54 -8.88 13.98 3.35
N ASP A 55 -8.73 14.25 4.64
CA ASP A 55 -9.64 13.77 5.70
C ASP A 55 -11.07 14.33 5.60
N ARG A 56 -11.25 15.48 4.98
CA ARG A 56 -12.57 16.13 4.86
C ARG A 56 -12.99 16.39 3.42
N LYS A 57 -12.18 15.99 2.45
CA LYS A 57 -12.51 16.21 1.04
C LYS A 57 -13.42 15.11 0.53
N THR A 58 -14.59 15.49 0.06
CA THR A 58 -15.52 14.57 -0.62
C THR A 58 -15.12 14.30 -2.07
N GLU A 59 -14.14 15.03 -2.59
CA GLU A 59 -13.60 14.88 -3.93
C GLU A 59 -12.08 15.06 -3.97
N TYR A 60 -11.41 14.32 -4.83
CA TYR A 60 -10.00 14.46 -5.13
C TYR A 60 -9.76 14.18 -6.62
N LYS A 61 -9.37 15.20 -7.40
CA LYS A 61 -9.07 15.08 -8.85
C LYS A 61 -10.16 14.33 -9.63
N GLY A 62 -11.43 14.65 -9.38
CA GLY A 62 -12.58 14.00 -10.01
C GLY A 62 -13.00 12.66 -9.40
N ILE A 63 -12.30 12.19 -8.38
CA ILE A 63 -12.64 10.98 -7.62
C ILE A 63 -13.58 11.35 -6.49
N CYS A 64 -14.79 10.79 -6.48
CA CYS A 64 -15.72 10.94 -5.36
C CYS A 64 -15.20 10.13 -4.16
N GLN A 65 -15.09 10.74 -2.99
CA GLN A 65 -14.69 10.09 -1.76
C GLN A 65 -15.88 9.96 -0.81
N LYS A 66 -16.11 8.75 -0.34
CA LYS A 66 -17.13 8.44 0.68
C LYS A 66 -16.46 7.75 1.87
N PHE A 67 -16.86 8.12 3.07
CA PHE A 67 -16.35 7.51 4.29
C PHE A 67 -17.36 6.52 4.83
N VAL A 68 -16.87 5.34 5.22
CA VAL A 68 -17.70 4.28 5.78
C VAL A 68 -17.42 4.11 7.27
N PRO A 69 -18.43 3.69 8.07
CA PRO A 69 -18.26 3.40 9.48
C PRO A 69 -17.08 2.44 9.71
N THR A 70 -16.23 2.78 10.67
CA THR A 70 -15.03 2.02 10.98
C THR A 70 -14.90 1.87 12.48
N ILE A 71 -14.77 0.63 12.96
CA ILE A 71 -14.53 0.33 14.37
C ILE A 71 -13.03 0.43 14.62
N GLU A 72 -12.58 1.47 15.30
CA GLU A 72 -11.16 1.78 15.54
C GLU A 72 -10.51 0.85 16.57
N ARG A 73 -10.52 -0.47 16.27
CA ARG A 73 -9.80 -1.48 17.05
C ARG A 73 -8.92 -2.30 16.11
N LYS A 74 -7.76 -2.75 16.63
CA LYS A 74 -6.81 -3.58 15.88
C LYS A 74 -7.52 -4.78 15.25
N GLY A 75 -7.40 -4.92 13.93
CA GLY A 75 -8.07 -5.95 13.12
C GLY A 75 -9.51 -5.61 12.72
N LEU A 76 -10.32 -5.03 13.59
CA LEU A 76 -11.73 -4.72 13.30
C LEU A 76 -11.91 -3.55 12.35
N ALA A 77 -10.99 -2.59 12.33
CA ALA A 77 -11.08 -1.45 11.43
C ALA A 77 -11.08 -1.86 9.94
N ALA A 78 -10.28 -2.86 9.59
CA ALA A 78 -10.27 -3.39 8.22
C ALA A 78 -11.56 -4.15 7.89
N VAL A 79 -12.05 -4.96 8.83
CA VAL A 79 -13.25 -5.80 8.64
C VAL A 79 -14.49 -4.93 8.52
N SER A 80 -14.74 -4.03 9.49
CA SER A 80 -15.93 -3.18 9.50
C SER A 80 -15.99 -2.24 8.30
N SER A 81 -14.90 -1.56 7.98
CA SER A 81 -14.85 -0.67 6.82
C SER A 81 -15.09 -1.41 5.50
N SER A 82 -14.51 -2.61 5.35
CA SER A 82 -14.71 -3.42 4.14
C SER A 82 -16.15 -3.93 4.02
N PHE A 83 -16.77 -4.31 5.13
CA PHE A 83 -18.16 -4.72 5.15
C PHE A 83 -19.09 -3.58 4.69
N PHE A 84 -18.99 -2.40 5.32
CA PHE A 84 -19.83 -1.26 4.94
C PHE A 84 -19.55 -0.77 3.51
N ALA A 85 -18.28 -0.79 3.08
CA ALA A 85 -17.94 -0.45 1.69
C ALA A 85 -18.54 -1.43 0.69
N ALA A 86 -18.48 -2.74 0.97
CA ALA A 86 -19.11 -3.76 0.14
C ALA A 86 -20.64 -3.61 0.08
N LEU A 87 -21.27 -3.31 1.22
CA LEU A 87 -22.71 -3.04 1.32
C LEU A 87 -23.10 -1.83 0.48
N CYS A 88 -22.41 -0.69 0.66
CA CYS A 88 -22.63 0.51 -0.14
C CYS A 88 -22.39 0.28 -1.64
N SER A 89 -21.40 -0.54 -1.98
CA SER A 89 -21.11 -0.89 -3.37
C SER A 89 -22.17 -1.79 -3.98
N ALA A 90 -22.73 -2.72 -3.21
CA ALA A 90 -23.78 -3.63 -3.64
C ALA A 90 -25.07 -2.89 -4.02
N PHE A 91 -25.48 -1.95 -3.18
CA PHE A 91 -26.71 -1.18 -3.39
C PHE A 91 -26.51 0.09 -4.25
N GLY A 92 -25.27 0.52 -4.45
CA GLY A 92 -24.96 1.69 -5.28
C GLY A 92 -25.15 1.44 -6.78
N LYS A 93 -25.25 2.53 -7.53
CA LYS A 93 -25.33 2.47 -9.00
C LYS A 93 -23.93 2.38 -9.59
N TYR A 94 -23.31 1.21 -9.53
CA TYR A 94 -21.98 0.93 -10.06
C TYR A 94 -22.04 -0.21 -11.06
N ASP A 95 -21.28 -0.09 -12.16
CA ASP A 95 -21.07 -1.15 -13.13
C ASP A 95 -20.03 -2.16 -12.63
N VAL A 96 -19.01 -1.64 -11.96
CA VAL A 96 -17.87 -2.43 -11.45
C VAL A 96 -17.60 -2.11 -9.99
N VAL A 97 -17.32 -3.14 -9.22
CA VAL A 97 -16.81 -3.06 -7.85
C VAL A 97 -15.38 -3.59 -7.81
N HIS A 98 -14.41 -2.72 -7.59
CA HIS A 98 -13.00 -3.08 -7.54
C HIS A 98 -12.51 -3.12 -6.10
N ILE A 99 -12.08 -4.29 -5.66
CA ILE A 99 -11.66 -4.59 -4.30
C ILE A 99 -10.14 -4.79 -4.26
N HIS A 100 -9.47 -4.15 -3.31
CA HIS A 100 -8.03 -4.28 -3.12
C HIS A 100 -7.70 -5.08 -1.86
N ALA A 101 -6.82 -6.08 -2.02
CA ALA A 101 -6.32 -7.02 -1.02
C ALA A 101 -7.29 -8.16 -0.61
N GLU A 102 -6.70 -9.22 -0.06
CA GLU A 102 -7.40 -10.47 0.33
C GLU A 102 -8.41 -10.24 1.46
N GLY A 103 -8.03 -9.46 2.49
CA GLY A 103 -8.92 -9.20 3.61
C GLY A 103 -10.26 -8.58 3.21
N PRO A 104 -10.28 -7.42 2.51
CA PRO A 104 -11.49 -6.82 1.96
C PRO A 104 -12.25 -7.73 0.99
N ALA A 105 -11.56 -8.57 0.24
CA ALA A 105 -12.18 -9.52 -0.69
C ALA A 105 -13.01 -10.62 0.02
N PHE A 106 -12.93 -10.74 1.36
CA PHE A 106 -13.86 -11.55 2.14
C PHE A 106 -15.33 -11.22 1.82
N PHE A 107 -15.63 -9.97 1.54
CA PHE A 107 -16.98 -9.48 1.24
C PHE A 107 -17.29 -9.40 -0.26
N SER A 108 -16.45 -9.96 -1.15
CA SER A 108 -16.65 -9.93 -2.61
C SER A 108 -17.96 -10.58 -3.07
N TRP A 109 -18.48 -11.53 -2.30
CA TRP A 109 -19.75 -12.19 -2.56
C TRP A 109 -20.94 -11.22 -2.50
N LEU A 110 -20.86 -10.18 -1.65
CA LEU A 110 -21.99 -9.27 -1.44
C LEU A 110 -22.33 -8.46 -2.70
N PRO A 111 -21.44 -7.67 -3.30
CA PRO A 111 -21.75 -7.00 -4.56
C PRO A 111 -22.06 -8.00 -5.69
N LYS A 112 -21.47 -9.21 -5.65
CA LYS A 112 -21.72 -10.23 -6.67
C LYS A 112 -23.15 -10.73 -6.70
N ILE A 113 -23.77 -11.02 -5.55
CA ILE A 113 -25.19 -11.45 -5.49
C ILE A 113 -26.15 -10.35 -5.92
N PHE A 114 -25.74 -9.06 -5.86
CA PHE A 114 -26.51 -7.93 -6.39
C PHE A 114 -26.19 -7.61 -7.87
N GLY A 115 -25.58 -8.57 -8.59
CA GLY A 115 -25.35 -8.48 -10.03
C GLY A 115 -24.23 -7.55 -10.47
N LYS A 116 -23.37 -7.09 -9.54
CA LYS A 116 -22.21 -6.25 -9.87
C LYS A 116 -21.09 -7.06 -10.50
N ARG A 117 -20.34 -6.45 -11.42
CA ARG A 117 -19.06 -7.00 -11.85
C ARG A 117 -18.00 -6.75 -10.75
N VAL A 118 -17.38 -7.81 -10.29
CA VAL A 118 -16.41 -7.75 -9.19
C VAL A 118 -15.00 -7.99 -9.73
N VAL A 119 -14.11 -7.02 -9.51
CA VAL A 119 -12.68 -7.12 -9.79
C VAL A 119 -11.93 -7.14 -8.46
N VAL A 120 -10.96 -8.02 -8.30
CA VAL A 120 -10.12 -8.08 -7.09
C VAL A 120 -8.65 -7.96 -7.47
N THR A 121 -7.96 -7.00 -6.89
CA THR A 121 -6.49 -6.89 -7.00
C THR A 121 -5.80 -7.43 -5.75
N ILE A 122 -4.97 -8.44 -5.92
CA ILE A 122 -4.15 -9.05 -4.87
C ILE A 122 -2.77 -8.41 -4.86
N HIS A 123 -2.45 -7.71 -3.78
CA HIS A 123 -1.17 -7.00 -3.61
C HIS A 123 -0.03 -7.87 -3.05
N GLY A 124 -0.31 -9.11 -2.74
CA GLY A 124 0.59 -10.10 -2.20
C GLY A 124 -0.20 -11.10 -1.37
N ILE A 125 0.41 -12.20 -0.97
CA ILE A 125 -0.25 -13.23 -0.16
C ILE A 125 -0.11 -12.83 1.30
N ASP A 126 -1.09 -12.08 1.82
CA ASP A 126 -1.02 -11.44 3.13
C ASP A 126 -0.99 -12.44 4.28
N TRP A 127 -1.70 -13.55 4.21
CA TRP A 127 -1.72 -14.55 5.27
C TRP A 127 -0.39 -15.29 5.47
N LYS A 128 0.53 -15.25 4.48
CA LYS A 128 1.90 -15.77 4.59
C LYS A 128 2.84 -14.85 5.38
N ARG A 129 2.45 -13.59 5.63
CA ARG A 129 3.27 -12.64 6.38
C ARG A 129 3.29 -13.01 7.87
N GLU A 130 4.43 -12.79 8.54
CA GLU A 130 4.58 -13.10 9.97
C GLU A 130 3.48 -12.54 10.85
N LYS A 131 3.06 -11.31 10.59
CA LYS A 131 1.96 -10.64 11.29
C LYS A 131 0.65 -11.44 11.27
N TRP A 132 0.43 -12.32 10.29
CA TRP A 132 -0.82 -13.04 10.07
C TRP A 132 -0.64 -14.56 10.07
N LYS A 133 0.49 -15.10 10.58
CA LYS A 133 0.77 -16.55 10.60
C LYS A 133 -0.23 -17.36 11.42
N SER A 134 -0.91 -16.74 12.41
CA SER A 134 -1.84 -17.45 13.30
C SER A 134 -3.01 -16.56 13.73
N GLY A 135 -4.07 -17.23 14.20
CA GLY A 135 -5.24 -16.57 14.79
C GLY A 135 -6.37 -16.26 13.82
N PHE A 136 -7.38 -15.56 14.33
CA PHE A 136 -8.61 -15.24 13.59
C PHE A 136 -8.34 -14.41 12.33
N GLY A 137 -7.40 -13.46 12.40
CA GLY A 137 -7.04 -12.62 11.25
C GLY A 137 -6.51 -13.41 10.07
N SER A 138 -5.68 -14.44 10.32
CA SER A 138 -5.18 -15.32 9.26
C SER A 138 -6.31 -16.09 8.56
N LYS A 139 -7.22 -16.65 9.35
CA LYS A 139 -8.39 -17.38 8.83
C LYS A 139 -9.29 -16.47 8.01
N PHE A 140 -9.52 -15.24 8.47
CA PHE A 140 -10.31 -14.24 7.77
C PHE A 140 -9.69 -13.86 6.42
N ILE A 141 -8.39 -13.56 6.38
CA ILE A 141 -7.67 -13.20 5.14
C ILE A 141 -7.69 -14.39 4.16
N ARG A 142 -7.43 -15.60 4.65
CA ARG A 142 -7.45 -16.81 3.82
C ARG A 142 -8.85 -17.13 3.27
N GLN A 143 -9.90 -16.84 4.04
CA GLN A 143 -11.26 -16.93 3.51
C GLN A 143 -11.54 -15.85 2.48
N GLY A 144 -10.98 -14.66 2.64
CA GLY A 144 -11.05 -13.58 1.66
C GLY A 144 -10.40 -13.95 0.32
N GLU A 145 -9.25 -14.63 0.38
CA GLU A 145 -8.60 -15.20 -0.81
C GLU A 145 -9.51 -16.19 -1.55
N LYS A 146 -10.12 -17.14 -0.81
CA LYS A 146 -11.07 -18.10 -1.38
C LYS A 146 -12.30 -17.41 -1.97
N ASN A 147 -12.80 -16.39 -1.32
CA ASN A 147 -13.95 -15.63 -1.80
C ASN A 147 -13.59 -14.84 -3.07
N ALA A 148 -12.39 -14.27 -3.14
CA ALA A 148 -11.89 -13.65 -4.37
C ALA A 148 -11.87 -14.64 -5.53
N VAL A 149 -11.32 -15.83 -5.32
CA VAL A 149 -11.29 -16.90 -6.33
C VAL A 149 -12.70 -17.28 -6.80
N LYS A 150 -13.66 -17.35 -5.88
CA LYS A 150 -15.02 -17.83 -6.17
C LYS A 150 -15.91 -16.76 -6.80
N TYR A 151 -15.83 -15.52 -6.33
CA TYR A 151 -16.82 -14.49 -6.63
C TYR A 151 -16.31 -13.36 -7.54
N ALA A 152 -14.98 -13.18 -7.70
CA ALA A 152 -14.48 -12.19 -8.62
C ALA A 152 -14.68 -12.62 -10.08
N ASP A 153 -15.15 -11.71 -10.91
CA ASP A 153 -15.18 -11.90 -12.35
C ASP A 153 -13.77 -11.87 -12.91
N GLU A 154 -12.96 -10.93 -12.44
CA GLU A 154 -11.55 -10.81 -12.79
C GLU A 154 -10.68 -10.66 -11.54
N MET A 155 -9.52 -11.30 -11.57
CA MET A 155 -8.50 -11.17 -10.54
C MET A 155 -7.22 -10.61 -11.13
N ILE A 156 -6.68 -9.56 -10.51
CA ILE A 156 -5.42 -8.92 -10.88
C ILE A 156 -4.36 -9.28 -9.83
N VAL A 157 -3.18 -9.65 -10.30
CA VAL A 157 -2.02 -9.96 -9.45
C VAL A 157 -0.80 -9.15 -9.92
N LEU A 158 0.08 -8.82 -8.99
CA LEU A 158 1.19 -7.90 -9.23
C LEU A 158 2.53 -8.58 -9.54
N SER A 159 2.58 -9.92 -9.43
CA SER A 159 3.78 -10.71 -9.76
C SER A 159 3.42 -12.05 -10.39
N LYS A 160 4.34 -12.58 -11.19
CA LYS A 160 4.17 -13.90 -11.79
C LYS A 160 4.09 -15.01 -10.75
N GLY A 161 4.91 -14.95 -9.69
CA GLY A 161 4.85 -15.94 -8.63
C GLY A 161 3.49 -16.00 -7.89
N VAL A 162 2.79 -14.86 -7.77
CA VAL A 162 1.40 -14.85 -7.26
C VAL A 162 0.43 -15.38 -8.33
N GLN A 163 0.66 -15.12 -9.60
CA GLN A 163 -0.13 -15.69 -10.69
C GLN A 163 -0.06 -17.21 -10.70
N ASP A 164 1.14 -17.76 -10.63
CA ASP A 164 1.40 -19.20 -10.60
C ASP A 164 0.75 -19.83 -9.35
N TYR A 165 0.88 -19.17 -8.19
CA TYR A 165 0.22 -19.60 -6.95
C TYR A 165 -1.30 -19.78 -7.10
N PHE A 166 -2.01 -18.80 -7.68
CA PHE A 166 -3.47 -18.92 -7.86
C PHE A 166 -3.85 -20.01 -8.87
N LYS A 167 -3.02 -20.19 -9.90
CA LYS A 167 -3.22 -21.26 -10.87
C LYS A 167 -3.02 -22.64 -10.24
N ASP A 168 -1.93 -22.82 -9.49
CA ASP A 168 -1.57 -24.12 -8.89
C ASP A 168 -2.51 -24.50 -7.74
N MET A 169 -2.84 -23.54 -6.86
CA MET A 169 -3.66 -23.82 -5.68
C MET A 169 -5.17 -23.90 -5.96
N TYR A 170 -5.64 -23.14 -6.96
CA TYR A 170 -7.09 -22.98 -7.18
C TYR A 170 -7.52 -23.24 -8.63
N GLY A 171 -6.60 -23.51 -9.55
CA GLY A 171 -6.91 -23.57 -10.98
C GLY A 171 -7.39 -22.23 -11.57
N ARG A 172 -7.20 -21.12 -10.82
CA ARG A 172 -7.72 -19.82 -11.18
C ARG A 172 -6.75 -19.06 -12.07
N ASN A 173 -7.17 -18.74 -13.28
CA ASN A 173 -6.45 -17.81 -14.13
C ASN A 173 -6.62 -16.38 -13.60
N THR A 174 -5.51 -15.63 -13.57
CA THR A 174 -5.46 -14.24 -13.11
C THR A 174 -4.74 -13.36 -14.13
N ARG A 175 -5.01 -12.05 -14.10
CA ARG A 175 -4.29 -11.09 -14.94
C ARG A 175 -3.06 -10.58 -14.22
N PHE A 176 -1.90 -10.78 -14.81
CA PHE A 176 -0.67 -10.17 -14.32
C PHE A 176 -0.58 -8.72 -14.80
N ILE A 177 -0.77 -7.78 -13.89
CA ILE A 177 -0.63 -6.33 -14.14
C ILE A 177 0.24 -5.77 -13.00
N PRO A 178 1.55 -5.57 -13.22
CA PRO A 178 2.43 -5.04 -12.18
C PRO A 178 2.11 -3.59 -11.87
N ASN A 179 2.48 -3.16 -10.67
CA ASN A 179 2.38 -1.75 -10.32
C ASN A 179 3.28 -0.91 -11.22
N GLY A 180 2.73 0.18 -11.75
CA GLY A 180 3.50 1.20 -12.44
C GLY A 180 4.22 2.12 -11.45
N VAL A 181 5.23 2.80 -11.94
CA VAL A 181 5.89 3.92 -11.25
C VAL A 181 5.78 5.18 -12.11
N ASN A 182 5.59 6.31 -11.48
CA ASN A 182 5.64 7.58 -12.18
C ASN A 182 7.06 7.85 -12.68
N ARG A 183 7.18 8.53 -13.82
CA ARG A 183 8.49 9.03 -14.24
C ARG A 183 9.00 9.98 -13.15
N PRO A 184 10.22 9.76 -12.72
CA PRO A 184 10.80 10.61 -11.69
C PRO A 184 11.09 12.01 -12.20
N GLU A 185 10.86 13.00 -11.34
CA GLU A 185 11.40 14.34 -11.57
C GLU A 185 12.82 14.37 -10.98
N VAL A 186 13.80 14.60 -11.83
CA VAL A 186 15.19 14.78 -11.38
C VAL A 186 15.27 16.07 -10.56
N ARG A 187 15.60 15.93 -9.29
CA ARG A 187 15.76 17.07 -8.35
C ARG A 187 17.19 17.17 -7.88
N LYS A 188 17.63 18.39 -7.60
CA LYS A 188 18.92 18.63 -6.94
C LYS A 188 18.89 18.12 -5.49
N ALA A 189 20.05 17.87 -4.92
CA ALA A 189 20.20 17.33 -3.57
C ALA A 189 19.97 18.36 -2.44
N ASP A 190 19.67 19.61 -2.76
CA ASP A 190 19.70 20.75 -1.84
C ASP A 190 18.93 20.46 -0.53
N LEU A 191 17.69 19.96 -0.62
CA LEU A 191 16.87 19.67 0.56
C LEU A 191 17.43 18.59 1.50
N ILE A 192 18.15 17.60 0.97
CA ILE A 192 18.76 16.55 1.79
C ILE A 192 20.14 16.97 2.29
N THR A 193 20.80 17.89 1.60
CA THR A 193 22.05 18.50 2.06
C THR A 193 21.78 19.33 3.29
N ASP A 194 20.80 20.22 3.24
CA ASP A 194 20.45 21.10 4.36
C ASP A 194 19.95 20.32 5.58
N LYS A 195 19.13 19.29 5.35
CA LYS A 195 18.48 18.56 6.44
C LYS A 195 19.32 17.43 7.04
N PHE A 196 20.12 16.73 6.23
CA PHE A 196 20.82 15.50 6.63
C PHE A 196 22.32 15.52 6.31
N GLY A 197 22.84 16.59 5.73
CA GLY A 197 24.24 16.69 5.31
C GLY A 197 24.59 15.63 4.24
N LEU A 198 23.65 15.33 3.34
CA LEU A 198 23.82 14.32 2.29
C LEU A 198 24.02 15.00 0.93
N THR A 199 24.94 14.48 0.15
CA THR A 199 25.18 14.92 -1.22
C THR A 199 24.89 13.79 -2.20
N LYS A 200 24.79 14.12 -3.48
CA LYS A 200 24.58 13.10 -4.53
C LYS A 200 25.68 12.02 -4.44
N ASP A 201 25.27 10.77 -4.57
CA ASP A 201 26.13 9.58 -4.55
C ASP A 201 26.94 9.36 -3.24
N SER A 202 26.68 10.14 -2.18
CA SER A 202 27.40 10.05 -0.88
C SER A 202 26.83 9.01 0.08
N TYR A 203 25.76 8.31 -0.27
CA TYR A 203 25.07 7.41 0.65
C TYR A 203 24.46 6.19 -0.04
N ILE A 204 24.15 5.18 0.75
CA ILE A 204 23.35 4.00 0.40
C ILE A 204 21.97 4.19 1.04
N LEU A 205 20.89 4.02 0.30
CA LEU A 205 19.54 4.26 0.78
C LEU A 205 18.80 2.95 1.05
N PHE A 206 18.31 2.78 2.27
CA PHE A 206 17.19 1.89 2.59
C PHE A 206 15.92 2.72 2.68
N LEU A 207 14.88 2.33 1.93
CA LEU A 207 13.56 2.97 1.97
C LEU A 207 12.47 1.94 2.22
N GLY A 208 11.76 2.06 3.33
CA GLY A 208 10.68 1.15 3.65
C GLY A 208 10.19 1.25 5.09
N ARG A 209 9.15 0.47 5.42
CA ARG A 209 8.69 0.36 6.81
C ARG A 209 9.79 -0.28 7.67
N LEU A 210 9.97 0.24 8.86
CA LEU A 210 10.91 -0.34 9.83
C LEU A 210 10.23 -1.51 10.56
N VAL A 211 10.32 -2.68 9.96
CA VAL A 211 9.75 -3.94 10.45
C VAL A 211 10.74 -5.09 10.28
N PRO A 212 10.72 -6.11 11.19
CA PRO A 212 11.72 -7.19 11.21
C PRO A 212 11.87 -7.92 9.87
N GLU A 213 10.76 -8.17 9.16
CA GLU A 213 10.77 -8.89 7.88
C GLU A 213 11.53 -8.17 6.75
N LYS A 214 11.93 -6.91 6.92
CA LYS A 214 12.74 -6.16 5.96
C LYS A 214 14.24 -6.35 6.13
N GLY A 215 14.66 -7.08 7.15
CA GLY A 215 16.07 -7.43 7.34
C GLY A 215 17.00 -6.27 7.69
N ILE A 216 16.46 -5.18 8.26
CA ILE A 216 17.24 -3.94 8.53
C ILE A 216 18.36 -4.20 9.54
N ARG A 217 18.16 -5.10 10.52
CA ARG A 217 19.23 -5.51 11.44
C ARG A 217 20.46 -6.01 10.68
N TYR A 218 20.24 -6.95 9.76
CA TYR A 218 21.34 -7.52 8.94
C TYR A 218 22.01 -6.46 8.08
N LEU A 219 21.25 -5.49 7.57
CA LEU A 219 21.81 -4.38 6.81
C LEU A 219 22.73 -3.51 7.66
N ILE A 220 22.32 -3.16 8.89
CA ILE A 220 23.13 -2.37 9.84
C ILE A 220 24.41 -3.14 10.22
N GLU A 221 24.27 -4.40 10.62
CA GLU A 221 25.42 -5.25 10.99
C GLU A 221 26.40 -5.42 9.83
N ALA A 222 25.91 -5.68 8.63
CA ALA A 222 26.75 -5.78 7.45
C ALA A 222 27.44 -4.45 7.14
N PHE A 223 26.72 -3.32 7.20
CA PHE A 223 27.28 -2.02 6.88
C PHE A 223 28.42 -1.59 7.83
N LYS A 224 28.35 -1.92 9.10
CA LYS A 224 29.42 -1.67 10.07
C LYS A 224 30.77 -2.25 9.63
N ASN A 225 30.74 -3.37 8.91
CA ASN A 225 31.95 -4.05 8.41
C ASN A 225 32.37 -3.53 7.02
N VAL A 226 31.63 -2.65 6.39
CA VAL A 226 31.97 -2.11 5.07
C VAL A 226 32.93 -0.92 5.22
N LYS A 227 34.09 -1.00 4.59
CA LYS A 227 35.06 0.10 4.51
C LYS A 227 34.63 1.07 3.40
N THR A 228 33.91 2.11 3.79
CA THR A 228 33.40 3.14 2.85
C THR A 228 33.22 4.47 3.56
N ASN A 229 33.37 5.55 2.81
CA ASN A 229 33.05 6.91 3.28
C ASN A 229 31.57 7.26 3.04
N LYS A 230 30.79 6.37 2.40
CA LYS A 230 29.35 6.57 2.20
C LYS A 230 28.62 6.42 3.51
N LYS A 231 27.49 7.13 3.62
CA LYS A 231 26.55 6.99 4.73
C LYS A 231 25.50 5.92 4.41
N LEU A 232 24.97 5.24 5.41
CA LEU A 232 23.76 4.41 5.30
C LEU A 232 22.57 5.24 5.77
N VAL A 233 21.66 5.53 4.86
CA VAL A 233 20.43 6.28 5.15
C VAL A 233 19.28 5.32 5.27
N ILE A 234 18.67 5.26 6.45
CA ILE A 234 17.50 4.42 6.75
C ILE A 234 16.26 5.35 6.80
N ALA A 235 15.51 5.35 5.70
CA ALA A 235 14.33 6.17 5.53
C ALA A 235 13.05 5.35 5.68
N GLY A 236 12.21 5.72 6.66
CA GLY A 236 10.94 5.06 6.93
C GLY A 236 10.47 5.23 8.35
N GLY A 237 9.21 4.85 8.59
CA GLY A 237 8.59 4.88 9.92
C GLY A 237 8.25 3.48 10.44
N SER A 238 8.00 3.39 11.74
CA SER A 238 7.41 2.21 12.37
C SER A 238 5.95 2.05 11.90
N SER A 239 5.45 0.83 11.83
CA SER A 239 4.07 0.59 11.45
C SER A 239 3.16 0.19 12.61
N ASP A 240 3.69 -0.32 13.70
CA ASP A 240 2.88 -0.87 14.79
C ASP A 240 3.50 -0.71 16.20
N THR A 241 4.83 -0.50 16.32
CA THR A 241 5.51 -0.30 17.62
C THR A 241 6.83 0.45 17.43
N ASP A 242 7.10 1.43 18.25
CA ASP A 242 8.36 2.19 18.23
C ASP A 242 9.55 1.37 18.76
N SER A 243 9.28 0.27 19.50
CA SER A 243 10.32 -0.57 20.12
C SER A 243 11.34 -1.13 19.12
N PHE A 244 10.92 -1.56 17.94
CA PHE A 244 11.83 -2.04 16.91
C PHE A 244 12.70 -0.93 16.32
N THR A 245 12.14 0.27 16.18
CA THR A 245 12.91 1.43 15.72
C THR A 245 13.96 1.83 16.73
N GLU A 246 13.64 1.81 18.02
CA GLU A 246 14.61 2.08 19.09
C GLU A 246 15.70 1.01 19.15
N GLU A 247 15.36 -0.26 18.97
CA GLU A 247 16.34 -1.35 18.86
C GLU A 247 17.30 -1.12 17.68
N LEU A 248 16.81 -0.71 16.52
CA LEU A 248 17.65 -0.42 15.35
C LEU A 248 18.58 0.77 15.58
N LYS A 249 18.10 1.81 16.28
CA LYS A 249 18.95 2.96 16.66
C LYS A 249 20.02 2.57 17.65
N GLU A 250 19.68 1.76 18.65
CA GLU A 250 20.66 1.24 19.60
C GLU A 250 21.73 0.38 18.90
N LEU A 251 21.31 -0.48 17.96
CA LEU A 251 22.23 -1.27 17.16
C LEU A 251 23.18 -0.39 16.31
N ALA A 252 22.74 0.78 15.89
CA ALA A 252 23.49 1.68 15.01
C ALA A 252 24.31 2.73 15.75
N LYS A 253 24.19 2.87 17.08
CA LYS A 253 24.70 4.02 17.86
C LYS A 253 26.21 4.27 17.74
N ASP A 254 26.99 3.21 17.54
CA ASP A 254 28.46 3.29 17.49
C ASP A 254 29.00 3.62 16.08
N ASP A 255 28.13 3.77 15.08
CA ASP A 255 28.53 4.09 13.71
C ASP A 255 27.81 5.36 13.22
N ASN A 256 28.50 6.49 13.28
CA ASN A 256 28.01 7.81 12.89
C ASN A 256 27.70 7.95 11.38
N ARG A 257 28.07 6.96 10.57
CA ARG A 257 27.70 6.90 9.15
C ARG A 257 26.25 6.46 8.94
N ILE A 258 25.56 5.93 9.97
CA ILE A 258 24.17 5.44 9.86
C ILE A 258 23.21 6.54 10.29
N ILE A 259 22.33 6.95 9.37
CA ILE A 259 21.39 8.05 9.56
C ILE A 259 19.97 7.54 9.44
N PHE A 260 19.14 7.79 10.47
CA PHE A 260 17.70 7.58 10.44
C PHE A 260 16.98 8.88 10.10
N THR A 261 16.27 8.91 8.98
CA THR A 261 15.52 10.12 8.57
C THR A 261 14.12 10.17 9.14
N GLY A 262 13.63 9.05 9.71
CA GLY A 262 12.22 8.88 9.99
C GLY A 262 11.39 8.75 8.70
N PHE A 263 10.08 8.92 8.81
CA PHE A 263 9.18 8.89 7.66
C PHE A 263 9.42 10.12 6.77
N VAL A 264 9.66 9.88 5.50
CA VAL A 264 9.90 10.93 4.48
C VAL A 264 8.91 10.80 3.33
N GLN A 265 8.46 11.94 2.80
CA GLN A 265 7.54 11.99 1.66
C GLN A 265 7.78 13.25 0.81
N GLY A 266 7.12 13.30 -0.35
CA GLY A 266 7.18 14.46 -1.25
C GLY A 266 8.61 14.74 -1.73
N GLN A 267 9.00 16.00 -1.78
CA GLN A 267 10.27 16.45 -2.36
C GLN A 267 11.51 15.84 -1.68
N ILE A 268 11.49 15.63 -0.36
CA ILE A 268 12.61 14.99 0.36
C ILE A 268 12.78 13.54 -0.09
N LEU A 269 11.68 12.80 -0.24
CA LEU A 269 11.71 11.43 -0.75
C LEU A 269 12.25 11.39 -2.18
N ASP A 270 11.79 12.30 -3.03
CA ASP A 270 12.27 12.40 -4.41
C ASP A 270 13.78 12.67 -4.43
N CYS A 271 14.27 13.63 -3.65
CA CYS A 271 15.70 13.92 -3.56
C CYS A 271 16.51 12.69 -3.11
N LEU A 272 16.07 11.98 -2.07
CA LEU A 272 16.74 10.78 -1.58
C LEU A 272 16.81 9.67 -2.63
N LEU A 273 15.74 9.46 -3.40
CA LEU A 273 15.69 8.44 -4.43
C LEU A 273 16.59 8.77 -5.63
N TYR A 274 16.63 10.05 -6.03
CA TYR A 274 17.32 10.44 -7.27
C TYR A 274 18.81 10.72 -7.10
N THR A 275 19.22 11.00 -5.90
CA THR A 275 20.62 11.30 -5.59
C THR A 275 21.35 10.14 -4.90
N SER A 276 20.64 9.05 -4.61
CA SER A 276 21.23 7.78 -4.19
C SER A 276 21.76 7.01 -5.41
N PRO A 277 22.96 6.41 -5.35
CA PRO A 277 23.38 5.47 -6.37
C PRO A 277 22.42 4.28 -6.39
N SER A 278 21.65 4.14 -7.47
CA SER A 278 20.74 3.02 -7.65
C SER A 278 21.49 1.85 -8.27
N PRO A 279 21.46 0.66 -7.68
CA PRO A 279 21.84 -0.53 -8.43
C PRO A 279 20.81 -0.72 -9.56
N ARG A 280 21.26 -0.56 -10.78
CA ARG A 280 20.50 -0.90 -11.98
C ARG A 280 20.80 -2.32 -12.40
#